data_5d6be3e0cf7d4095073a77d9fcd59a50
#
_entry.id   5d6be3e0cf7d4095073a77d9fcd59a50
#
_cell.length_a   1.000
_cell.length_b   1.000
_cell.length_c   1.000
_cell.angle_alpha   90.00
_cell.angle_beta   90.00
_cell.angle_gamma   90.00
#
_symmetry.space_group_name_H-M   'P 1'
#
loop_
_entity.id
_entity.type
_entity.pdbx_description
1 polymer ?
#
loop_
_entity_poly.entity_id
_entity_poly.type
_entity_poly.pdbx_seq_one_letter_code
_entity_poly.pdbx_strand_id
1 'polypeptide(L)'
;VYLGQLCRLMLIAAADEGLISRAAGEGARQLEDIDSAVIDAWACMERGELLGGAEADLSFASRLSRALFKRSARCMCTDLLALAMLTGAGKSADKPLCVLAEGSLVQKSRVYRPELERLLEEYGREAGVHFVLKVGQETTLPGAAAAALIN
;
A
#
# COMPACT_ATOMS: atom_id res chain seq x y z
N VAL A 1 -5.65 2.16 7.87
CA VAL A 1 -5.65 3.16 8.95
C VAL A 1 -4.32 3.89 8.98
N TYR A 2 -3.18 3.23 9.21
CA TYR A 2 -1.90 3.91 9.43
C TYR A 2 -1.37 4.72 8.25
N LEU A 3 -1.50 4.24 7.00
CA LEU A 3 -1.06 5.00 5.82
C LEU A 3 -1.84 6.30 5.64
N GLY A 4 -3.14 6.30 5.93
CA GLY A 4 -3.98 7.48 5.89
C GLY A 4 -3.51 8.55 6.87
N GLN A 5 -3.32 8.16 8.12
CA GLN A 5 -2.86 9.07 9.16
C GLN A 5 -1.45 9.59 8.88
N LEU A 6 -0.55 8.73 8.39
CA LEU A 6 0.79 9.16 8.00
C LEU A 6 0.74 10.19 6.86
N CYS A 7 -0.06 9.93 5.82
CA CYS A 7 -0.23 10.87 4.71
C CYS A 7 -0.78 12.22 5.21
N ARG A 8 -1.80 12.19 6.06
CA ARG A 8 -2.40 13.38 6.67
C ARG A 8 -1.36 14.20 7.44
N LEU A 9 -0.61 13.57 8.33
CA LEU A 9 0.41 14.25 9.14
C LEU A 9 1.51 14.86 8.27
N MET A 10 1.92 14.18 7.20
CA MET A 10 2.91 14.69 6.26
C MET A 10 2.38 15.87 5.45
N LEU A 11 1.10 15.89 5.08
CA LEU A 11 0.48 17.05 4.42
C LEU A 11 0.40 18.26 5.37
N ILE A 12 0.06 18.03 6.64
CA ILE A 12 0.04 19.10 7.65
C ILE A 12 1.45 19.68 7.83
N ALA A 13 2.46 18.84 7.99
CA ALA A 13 3.85 19.28 8.10
C ALA A 13 4.31 20.04 6.85
N ALA A 14 3.95 19.56 5.66
CA ALA A 14 4.27 20.24 4.40
C ALA A 14 3.63 21.64 4.31
N ALA A 15 2.42 21.82 4.84
CA ALA A 15 1.78 23.12 4.91
C ALA A 15 2.48 24.06 5.91
N ASP A 16 2.88 23.52 7.06
CA ASP A 16 3.59 24.29 8.09
C ASP A 16 4.98 24.75 7.59
N GLU A 17 5.59 23.97 6.70
CA GLU A 17 6.85 24.32 6.02
C GLU A 17 6.65 25.16 4.74
N GLY A 18 5.41 25.47 4.35
CA GLY A 18 5.10 26.26 3.16
C GLY A 18 5.32 25.54 1.82
N LEU A 19 5.39 24.20 1.82
CA LEU A 19 5.53 23.38 0.61
C LEU A 19 4.21 23.19 -0.14
N ILE A 20 3.08 23.34 0.55
CA ILE A 20 1.73 23.37 0.00
C ILE A 20 0.97 24.57 0.58
N SER A 21 -0.18 24.90 -0.01
CA SER A 21 -0.96 26.03 0.45
C SER A 21 -1.51 25.84 1.88
N ARG A 22 -1.75 26.95 2.56
CA ARG A 22 -2.41 26.94 3.87
C ARG A 22 -3.79 26.30 3.81
N ALA A 23 -4.54 26.53 2.73
CA ALA A 23 -5.86 25.93 2.52
C ALA A 23 -5.77 24.38 2.46
N ALA A 24 -4.77 23.83 1.76
CA ALA A 24 -4.53 22.39 1.73
C ALA A 24 -4.18 21.82 3.11
N GLY A 25 -3.37 22.55 3.89
CA GLY A 25 -3.05 22.18 5.29
C GLY A 25 -4.28 22.19 6.19
N GLU A 26 -5.15 23.17 6.06
CA GLU A 26 -6.41 23.25 6.80
C GLU A 26 -7.37 22.13 6.38
N GLY A 27 -7.48 21.84 5.07
CA GLY A 27 -8.22 20.70 4.57
C GLY A 27 -7.72 19.38 5.17
N ALA A 28 -6.40 19.15 5.17
CA ALA A 28 -5.81 17.96 5.79
C ALA A 28 -6.06 17.85 7.29
N ARG A 29 -6.13 18.99 8.04
CA ARG A 29 -6.44 19.00 9.47
C ARG A 29 -7.90 18.62 9.76
N GLN A 30 -8.83 18.96 8.84
CA GLN A 30 -10.26 18.65 8.99
C GLN A 30 -10.60 17.19 8.69
N LEU A 31 -9.73 16.48 7.99
CA LEU A 31 -9.92 15.06 7.70
C LEU A 31 -9.56 14.22 8.94
N GLU A 32 -10.57 13.75 9.68
CA GLU A 32 -10.36 12.94 10.88
C GLU A 32 -9.83 11.55 10.56
N ASP A 33 -10.45 10.87 9.59
CA ASP A 33 -10.06 9.54 9.13
C ASP A 33 -9.81 9.53 7.62
N ILE A 34 -8.55 9.33 7.23
CA ILE A 34 -8.19 9.14 5.84
C ILE A 34 -8.01 7.64 5.59
N ASP A 35 -8.89 7.06 4.81
CA ASP A 35 -8.75 5.69 4.37
C ASP A 35 -7.82 5.55 3.14
N SER A 36 -7.49 4.33 2.79
CA SER A 36 -6.63 4.04 1.64
C SER A 36 -7.25 4.45 0.29
N ALA A 37 -8.59 4.59 0.20
CA ALA A 37 -9.27 5.02 -1.01
C ALA A 37 -9.05 6.51 -1.30
N VAL A 38 -9.00 7.35 -0.26
CA VAL A 38 -8.67 8.78 -0.40
C VAL A 38 -7.23 8.95 -0.87
N ILE A 39 -6.28 8.22 -0.26
CA ILE A 39 -4.86 8.28 -0.69
C ILE A 39 -4.72 7.77 -2.13
N ASP A 40 -5.43 6.71 -2.51
CA ASP A 40 -5.41 6.17 -3.86
C ASP A 40 -6.00 7.18 -4.88
N ALA A 41 -7.07 7.89 -4.51
CA ALA A 41 -7.63 8.96 -5.31
C ALA A 41 -6.63 10.10 -5.52
N TRP A 42 -5.96 10.57 -4.45
CA TRP A 42 -4.89 11.57 -4.60
C TRP A 42 -3.73 11.06 -5.44
N ALA A 43 -3.31 9.82 -5.26
CA ALA A 43 -2.26 9.22 -6.09
C ALA A 43 -2.63 9.22 -7.58
N CYS A 44 -3.91 9.23 -7.90
CA CYS A 44 -4.47 9.30 -9.25
C CYS A 44 -4.90 10.71 -9.66
N MET A 45 -4.52 11.76 -8.93
CA MET A 45 -4.89 13.16 -9.19
C MET A 45 -6.40 13.43 -9.11
N GLU A 46 -7.07 12.75 -8.17
CA GLU A 46 -8.51 12.90 -7.92
C GLU A 46 -8.77 13.52 -6.54
N ARG A 47 -9.99 14.00 -6.29
CA ARG A 47 -10.44 14.56 -4.99
C ARG A 47 -9.59 15.72 -4.46
N GLY A 48 -9.14 16.58 -5.35
CA GLY A 48 -8.37 17.78 -4.97
C GLY A 48 -9.15 18.77 -4.13
N GLU A 49 -10.48 18.74 -4.18
CA GLU A 49 -11.37 19.57 -3.36
C GLU A 49 -11.18 19.35 -1.84
N LEU A 50 -10.78 18.14 -1.45
CA LEU A 50 -10.47 17.83 -0.03
C LEU A 50 -9.24 18.58 0.48
N LEU A 51 -8.44 19.14 -0.43
CA LEU A 51 -7.22 19.89 -0.16
C LEU A 51 -7.34 21.36 -0.63
N GLY A 52 -8.57 21.89 -0.72
CA GLY A 52 -8.81 23.27 -1.17
C GLY A 52 -8.79 23.48 -2.68
N GLY A 53 -8.68 22.40 -3.49
CA GLY A 53 -8.90 22.42 -4.94
C GLY A 53 -7.74 22.95 -5.80
N ALA A 54 -6.63 23.41 -5.22
CA ALA A 54 -5.49 23.88 -6.01
C ALA A 54 -4.74 22.69 -6.66
N GLU A 55 -4.46 22.79 -7.97
CA GLU A 55 -3.80 21.73 -8.73
C GLU A 55 -2.38 21.43 -8.22
N ALA A 56 -1.65 22.46 -7.80
CA ALA A 56 -0.31 22.31 -7.25
C ALA A 56 -0.31 21.48 -5.95
N ASP A 57 -1.29 21.69 -5.06
CA ASP A 57 -1.45 20.96 -3.82
C ASP A 57 -1.84 19.51 -4.09
N LEU A 58 -2.76 19.28 -5.04
CA LEU A 58 -3.12 17.93 -5.45
C LEU A 58 -1.93 17.21 -6.09
N SER A 59 -1.12 17.90 -6.89
CA SER A 59 0.11 17.34 -7.45
C SER A 59 1.11 16.93 -6.37
N PHE A 60 1.26 17.73 -5.31
CA PHE A 60 2.08 17.37 -4.16
C PHE A 60 1.51 16.14 -3.43
N ALA A 61 0.22 16.15 -3.12
CA ALA A 61 -0.46 15.03 -2.46
C ALA A 61 -0.36 13.74 -3.29
N SER A 62 -0.46 13.83 -4.61
CA SER A 62 -0.29 12.69 -5.51
C SER A 62 1.12 12.08 -5.40
N ARG A 63 2.16 12.90 -5.46
CA ARG A 63 3.55 12.44 -5.31
C ARG A 63 3.80 11.81 -3.94
N LEU A 64 3.30 12.44 -2.88
CA LEU A 64 3.38 11.93 -1.52
C LEU A 64 2.68 10.58 -1.38
N SER A 65 1.44 10.48 -1.84
CA SER A 65 0.63 9.25 -1.79
C SER A 65 1.30 8.10 -2.54
N ARG A 66 1.83 8.36 -3.74
CA ARG A 66 2.59 7.37 -4.51
C ARG A 66 3.87 6.93 -3.79
N ALA A 67 4.58 7.86 -3.17
CA ALA A 67 5.80 7.54 -2.41
C ALA A 67 5.49 6.66 -1.19
N LEU A 68 4.40 6.95 -0.48
CA LEU A 68 3.93 6.14 0.65
C LEU A 68 3.52 4.73 0.22
N PHE A 69 2.77 4.59 -0.86
CA PHE A 69 2.40 3.28 -1.40
C PHE A 69 3.62 2.48 -1.85
N LYS A 70 4.54 3.10 -2.59
CA LYS A 70 5.79 2.45 -3.02
C LYS A 70 6.63 2.00 -1.83
N ARG A 71 6.77 2.84 -0.80
CA ARG A 71 7.49 2.48 0.42
C ARG A 71 6.83 1.29 1.11
N SER A 72 5.50 1.32 1.29
CA SER A 72 4.76 0.23 1.91
C SER A 72 4.87 -1.08 1.12
N ALA A 73 4.78 -1.02 -0.21
CA ALA A 73 4.96 -2.18 -1.07
C ALA A 73 6.39 -2.77 -0.96
N ARG A 74 7.41 -1.92 -0.87
CA ARG A 74 8.80 -2.36 -0.66
C ARG A 74 8.97 -3.06 0.69
N CYS A 75 8.44 -2.52 1.78
CA CYS A 75 8.49 -3.16 3.09
C CYS A 75 7.83 -4.55 3.02
N MET A 76 6.62 -4.65 2.47
CA MET A 76 5.93 -5.93 2.32
C MET A 76 6.72 -6.92 1.44
N CYS A 77 7.27 -6.46 0.32
CA CYS A 77 8.11 -7.30 -0.53
C CYS A 77 9.34 -7.83 0.22
N THR A 78 10.01 -6.99 1.00
CA THR A 78 11.16 -7.38 1.82
C THR A 78 10.78 -8.44 2.85
N ASP A 79 9.66 -8.27 3.55
CA ASP A 79 9.17 -9.22 4.55
C ASP A 79 8.84 -10.58 3.90
N LEU A 80 8.18 -10.57 2.74
CA LEU A 80 7.84 -11.79 2.01
C LEU A 80 9.08 -12.52 1.47
N LEU A 81 10.07 -11.78 0.98
CA LEU A 81 11.36 -12.34 0.57
C LEU A 81 12.11 -12.97 1.75
N ALA A 82 12.18 -12.26 2.87
CA ALA A 82 12.81 -12.79 4.09
C ALA A 82 12.12 -14.08 4.55
N LEU A 83 10.79 -14.11 4.54
CA LEU A 83 10.03 -15.31 4.87
C LEU A 83 10.30 -16.47 3.90
N ALA A 84 10.33 -16.20 2.60
CA ALA A 84 10.66 -17.20 1.58
C ALA A 84 12.08 -17.78 1.78
N MET A 85 13.05 -16.92 2.09
CA MET A 85 14.43 -17.35 2.35
C MET A 85 14.54 -18.19 3.63
N LEU A 86 13.86 -17.78 4.70
CA LEU A 86 13.87 -18.50 5.99
C LEU A 86 13.20 -19.88 5.90
N THR A 87 12.11 -19.97 5.14
CA THR A 87 11.34 -21.23 5.00
C THR A 87 11.84 -22.13 3.87
N GLY A 88 12.62 -21.58 2.94
CA GLY A 88 13.01 -22.25 1.71
C GLY A 88 11.85 -22.43 0.71
N ALA A 89 10.72 -21.76 0.90
CA ALA A 89 9.56 -21.85 0.04
C ALA A 89 9.74 -21.08 -1.28
N GLY A 90 9.01 -21.49 -2.33
CA GLY A 90 8.99 -20.80 -3.62
C GLY A 90 10.24 -20.99 -4.48
N LYS A 91 11.12 -21.96 -4.19
CA LYS A 91 12.34 -22.21 -4.99
C LYS A 91 12.08 -22.85 -6.36
N SER A 92 10.87 -23.31 -6.61
CA SER A 92 10.49 -23.89 -7.89
C SER A 92 9.29 -23.17 -8.46
N ALA A 93 9.29 -22.96 -9.79
CA ALA A 93 8.14 -22.39 -10.50
C ALA A 93 6.89 -23.27 -10.40
N ASP A 94 7.06 -24.59 -10.28
CA ASP A 94 5.95 -25.54 -10.14
C ASP A 94 5.35 -25.53 -8.71
N LYS A 95 6.10 -24.98 -7.74
CA LYS A 95 5.68 -24.84 -6.33
C LYS A 95 5.99 -23.43 -5.81
N PRO A 96 5.33 -22.40 -6.36
CA PRO A 96 5.58 -21.02 -5.95
C PRO A 96 5.08 -20.80 -4.50
N LEU A 97 5.66 -19.81 -3.85
CA LEU A 97 5.13 -19.31 -2.58
C LEU A 97 3.82 -18.57 -2.84
N CYS A 98 2.71 -19.15 -2.40
CA CYS A 98 1.40 -18.54 -2.52
C CYS A 98 1.18 -17.55 -1.37
N VAL A 99 1.07 -16.27 -1.70
CA VAL A 99 0.73 -15.19 -0.78
C VAL A 99 -0.74 -14.89 -0.93
N LEU A 100 -1.53 -15.21 0.11
CA LEU A 100 -2.94 -14.83 0.17
C LEU A 100 -3.05 -13.46 0.84
N ALA A 101 -3.43 -12.45 0.08
CA ALA A 101 -3.57 -11.08 0.54
C ALA A 101 -5.03 -10.69 0.68
N GLU A 102 -5.38 -10.06 1.79
CA GLU A 102 -6.72 -9.60 2.10
C GLU A 102 -6.70 -8.13 2.57
N GLY A 103 -7.80 -7.44 2.35
CA GLY A 103 -7.99 -6.05 2.75
C GLY A 103 -8.08 -5.07 1.59
N SER A 104 -8.71 -3.92 1.87
CA SER A 104 -9.07 -2.91 0.87
C SER A 104 -7.88 -2.37 0.10
N LEU A 105 -6.72 -2.25 0.73
CA LEU A 105 -5.51 -1.74 0.10
C LEU A 105 -5.06 -2.63 -1.07
N VAL A 106 -4.99 -3.94 -0.86
CA VAL A 106 -4.57 -4.89 -1.91
C VAL A 106 -5.68 -5.11 -2.94
N GLN A 107 -6.94 -5.12 -2.47
CA GLN A 107 -8.09 -5.40 -3.35
C GLN A 107 -8.41 -4.25 -4.30
N LYS A 108 -8.30 -3.00 -3.85
CA LYS A 108 -8.88 -1.83 -4.53
C LYS A 108 -7.86 -0.80 -4.99
N SER A 109 -6.62 -0.80 -4.45
CA SER A 109 -5.65 0.23 -4.82
C SER A 109 -5.14 0.05 -6.26
N ARG A 110 -5.18 1.14 -7.00
CA ARG A 110 -4.66 1.26 -8.37
C ARG A 110 -3.14 1.45 -8.42
N VAL A 111 -2.52 1.72 -7.27
CA VAL A 111 -1.09 2.02 -7.17
C VAL A 111 -0.34 0.99 -6.34
N TYR A 112 -0.86 0.62 -5.16
CA TYR A 112 -0.15 -0.26 -4.22
C TYR A 112 0.01 -1.68 -4.76
N ARG A 113 -1.10 -2.31 -5.18
CA ARG A 113 -1.08 -3.69 -5.65
C ARG A 113 -0.20 -3.90 -6.88
N PRO A 114 -0.32 -3.09 -7.96
CA PRO A 114 0.57 -3.24 -9.12
C PRO A 114 2.05 -3.06 -8.77
N GLU A 115 2.37 -2.14 -7.84
CA GLU A 115 3.75 -1.95 -7.40
C GLU A 115 4.25 -3.16 -6.58
N LEU A 116 3.43 -3.73 -5.70
CA LEU A 116 3.80 -4.94 -4.96
C LEU A 116 4.03 -6.13 -5.90
N GLU A 117 3.13 -6.37 -6.85
CA GLU A 117 3.27 -7.43 -7.85
C GLU A 117 4.57 -7.27 -8.65
N ARG A 118 4.86 -6.05 -9.12
CA ARG A 118 6.10 -5.74 -9.84
C ARG A 118 7.35 -6.02 -9.00
N LEU A 119 7.35 -5.62 -7.72
CA LEU A 119 8.48 -5.84 -6.82
C LEU A 119 8.69 -7.31 -6.50
N LEU A 120 7.61 -8.08 -6.28
CA LEU A 120 7.69 -9.52 -6.05
C LEU A 120 8.22 -10.26 -7.27
N GLU A 121 7.87 -9.84 -8.48
CA GLU A 121 8.41 -10.41 -9.71
C GLU A 121 9.90 -10.08 -9.88
N GLU A 122 10.28 -8.81 -9.72
CA GLU A 122 11.65 -8.33 -9.91
C GLU A 122 12.61 -8.96 -8.88
N TYR A 123 12.37 -8.74 -7.60
CA TYR A 123 13.23 -9.23 -6.53
C TYR A 123 13.09 -10.74 -6.27
N GLY A 124 11.92 -11.30 -6.53
CA GLY A 124 11.74 -12.75 -6.53
C GLY A 124 12.64 -13.43 -7.54
N ARG A 125 12.70 -12.90 -8.76
CA ARG A 125 13.59 -13.41 -9.82
C ARG A 125 15.07 -13.32 -9.41
N GLU A 126 15.49 -12.19 -8.84
CA GLU A 126 16.87 -11.99 -8.36
C GLU A 126 17.23 -12.95 -7.21
N ALA A 127 16.28 -13.21 -6.31
CA ALA A 127 16.47 -14.11 -5.16
C ALA A 127 16.23 -15.60 -5.50
N GLY A 128 15.82 -15.94 -6.72
CA GLY A 128 15.44 -17.31 -7.10
C GLY A 128 14.19 -17.79 -6.37
N VAL A 129 13.23 -16.89 -6.12
CA VAL A 129 11.96 -17.18 -5.44
C VAL A 129 10.80 -16.87 -6.37
N HIS A 130 9.90 -17.82 -6.52
CA HIS A 130 8.67 -17.67 -7.29
C HIS A 130 7.50 -17.37 -6.36
N PHE A 131 6.82 -16.25 -6.61
CA PHE A 131 5.64 -15.82 -5.87
C PHE A 131 4.37 -15.93 -6.71
N VAL A 132 3.26 -16.24 -6.05
CA VAL A 132 1.91 -16.08 -6.59
C VAL A 132 1.10 -15.28 -5.57
N LEU A 133 0.70 -14.07 -5.95
CA LEU A 133 -0.18 -13.23 -5.14
C LEU A 133 -1.64 -13.54 -5.48
N LYS A 134 -2.39 -14.03 -4.50
CA LYS A 134 -3.85 -14.23 -4.59
C LYS A 134 -4.55 -13.24 -3.70
N VAL A 135 -5.55 -12.57 -4.24
CA VAL A 135 -6.38 -11.63 -3.46
C VAL A 135 -7.65 -12.34 -3.04
N GLY A 136 -7.80 -12.51 -1.75
CA GLY A 136 -8.97 -13.17 -1.13
C GLY A 136 -10.03 -12.17 -0.68
N GLN A 137 -11.25 -12.67 -0.48
CA GLN A 137 -12.31 -11.97 0.22
C GLN A 137 -12.78 -12.87 1.36
N GLU A 138 -12.78 -12.34 2.59
CA GLU A 138 -13.24 -13.06 3.79
C GLU A 138 -12.55 -14.42 4.01
N THR A 139 -11.24 -14.50 3.69
CA THR A 139 -10.47 -15.76 3.76
C THR A 139 -9.82 -15.98 5.12
N THR A 140 -9.75 -14.95 5.97
CA THR A 140 -9.08 -15.00 7.28
C THR A 140 -9.73 -16.03 8.20
N LEU A 141 -11.06 -16.05 8.28
CA LEU A 141 -11.76 -16.97 9.17
C LEU A 141 -11.67 -18.44 8.71
N PRO A 142 -11.94 -18.77 7.42
CA PRO A 142 -11.70 -20.12 6.92
C PRO A 142 -10.25 -20.58 7.05
N GLY A 143 -9.28 -19.66 6.82
CA GLY A 143 -7.86 -19.96 6.96
C GLY A 143 -7.46 -20.28 8.41
N ALA A 144 -7.95 -19.51 9.37
CA ALA A 144 -7.72 -19.78 10.80
C ALA A 144 -8.36 -21.10 11.24
N ALA A 145 -9.58 -21.40 10.77
CA ALA A 145 -10.24 -22.68 11.05
C ALA A 145 -9.46 -23.87 10.46
N ALA A 146 -8.98 -23.76 9.23
CA ALA A 146 -8.16 -24.80 8.60
C ALA A 146 -6.84 -25.01 9.37
N ALA A 147 -6.17 -23.93 9.78
CA ALA A 147 -4.94 -24.04 10.59
C ALA A 147 -5.17 -24.72 11.95
N ALA A 148 -6.31 -24.47 12.59
CA ALA A 148 -6.68 -25.12 13.85
C ALA A 148 -6.97 -26.62 13.71
N LEU A 149 -7.34 -27.09 12.52
CA LEU A 149 -7.64 -28.51 12.25
C LEU A 149 -6.38 -29.32 11.89
N ILE A 150 -5.26 -28.66 11.56
CA ILE A 150 -4.01 -29.31 11.14
C ILE A 150 -3.07 -29.52 12.35
N ASN A 151 -3.27 -28.78 13.44
CA ASN A 151 -2.57 -28.93 14.71
C ASN A 151 -3.33 -29.83 15.68
#